data_6d502106ab9f5b77ecf5a8bb7b36fcee
#
_entry.id   6d502106ab9f5b77ecf5a8bb7b36fcee
#
_cell.length_a   1.000
_cell.length_b   1.000
_cell.length_c   1.000
_cell.angle_alpha   90.00
_cell.angle_beta   90.00
_cell.angle_gamma   90.00
#
_symmetry.space_group_name_H-M   'P 1'
#
loop_
_entity.id
_entity.type
_entity.pdbx_description
1 polymer ?
#
loop_
_entity_poly.entity_id
_entity_poly.type
_entity_poly.pdbx_seq_one_letter_code
_entity_poly.pdbx_strand_id
1 'polypeptide(L)'
;IGVAIIYRPFITFFFYFQNVESSQYNRYNNIIKMKKIIKIILLLALPFLVSTGKIFADEKIKIGLLVPITGKNSEIGLSIIKATRLAINKINNSSIEIIPRDSESSPEGTLRAAKELADLGIKIVIGPVFNKNLAYLDELTGITFLSLTNKNENTSKNIINAGINATSQLNAIKKFIKTNEIKKTIFLTPDVSYKKEIIKAISNSKIKIIKNYIY
;
A
#
# COMPACT_ATOMS: atom_id res chain seq x y z
N ILE A 1 51.83 -90.67 -18.67
CA ILE A 1 52.00 -89.21 -18.94
C ILE A 1 50.82 -88.69 -19.75
N GLY A 2 49.60 -88.75 -19.23
CA GLY A 2 48.44 -88.33 -20.02
C GLY A 2 47.30 -87.66 -19.24
N VAL A 3 47.46 -87.56 -17.88
CA VAL A 3 46.31 -87.14 -17.04
C VAL A 3 46.47 -85.66 -16.55
N ALA A 4 47.66 -85.08 -16.62
CA ALA A 4 47.90 -83.73 -16.10
C ALA A 4 47.50 -82.56 -17.05
N ILE A 5 47.27 -82.82 -18.34
CA ILE A 5 46.99 -81.77 -19.34
C ILE A 5 45.50 -81.38 -19.40
N ILE A 6 44.56 -82.28 -18.96
CA ILE A 6 43.14 -82.04 -19.06
C ILE A 6 42.61 -81.14 -17.91
N TYR A 7 43.32 -81.07 -16.78
CA TYR A 7 42.89 -80.25 -15.66
C TYR A 7 43.24 -78.73 -15.74
N ARG A 8 44.23 -78.36 -16.51
CA ARG A 8 44.64 -76.95 -16.57
C ARG A 8 43.59 -75.98 -17.17
N PRO A 9 42.89 -76.29 -18.27
CA PRO A 9 41.91 -75.38 -18.81
C PRO A 9 40.69 -75.26 -17.90
N PHE A 10 40.34 -76.30 -17.14
CA PHE A 10 39.15 -76.27 -16.28
C PHE A 10 39.39 -75.38 -15.02
N ILE A 11 40.59 -75.43 -14.44
CA ILE A 11 40.98 -74.60 -13.29
C ILE A 11 41.08 -73.16 -13.70
N THR A 12 41.64 -72.82 -14.86
CA THR A 12 41.67 -71.43 -15.37
C THR A 12 40.31 -70.87 -15.72
N PHE A 13 39.40 -71.72 -16.27
CA PHE A 13 38.05 -71.33 -16.52
C PHE A 13 37.25 -71.10 -15.25
N PHE A 14 37.45 -71.96 -14.21
CA PHE A 14 36.78 -71.81 -12.90
C PHE A 14 37.26 -70.52 -12.15
N PHE A 15 38.55 -70.21 -12.19
CA PHE A 15 39.08 -68.96 -11.63
C PHE A 15 38.63 -67.75 -12.43
N TYR A 16 38.48 -67.84 -13.73
CA TYR A 16 37.94 -66.78 -14.56
C TYR A 16 36.48 -66.51 -14.21
N PHE A 17 35.65 -67.56 -14.09
CA PHE A 17 34.23 -67.44 -13.71
C PHE A 17 34.03 -66.87 -12.32
N GLN A 18 34.82 -67.31 -11.31
CA GLN A 18 34.77 -66.72 -9.97
C GLN A 18 35.19 -65.24 -9.98
N ASN A 19 36.18 -64.85 -10.72
CA ASN A 19 36.56 -63.44 -10.83
C ASN A 19 35.53 -62.61 -11.56
N VAL A 20 34.84 -63.11 -12.56
CA VAL A 20 33.75 -62.41 -13.24
C VAL A 20 32.55 -62.24 -12.29
N GLU A 21 32.15 -63.26 -11.56
CA GLU A 21 31.08 -63.17 -10.57
C GLU A 21 31.39 -62.20 -9.44
N SER A 22 32.60 -62.23 -8.88
CA SER A 22 33.02 -61.28 -7.86
C SER A 22 33.07 -59.83 -8.38
N SER A 23 33.50 -59.63 -9.62
CA SER A 23 33.49 -58.33 -10.26
C SER A 23 32.08 -57.81 -10.51
N GLN A 24 31.16 -58.64 -10.97
CA GLN A 24 29.74 -58.28 -11.15
C GLN A 24 29.07 -58.01 -9.79
N TYR A 25 29.32 -58.84 -8.79
CA TYR A 25 28.79 -58.64 -7.43
C TYR A 25 29.29 -57.36 -6.78
N ASN A 26 30.58 -57.02 -6.92
CA ASN A 26 31.14 -55.77 -6.46
C ASN A 26 30.57 -54.56 -7.16
N ARG A 27 30.36 -54.67 -8.48
CA ARG A 27 29.74 -53.59 -9.28
C ARG A 27 28.28 -53.37 -8.84
N TYR A 28 27.52 -54.43 -8.58
CA TYR A 28 26.14 -54.36 -8.09
C TYR A 28 26.06 -53.73 -6.70
N ASN A 29 26.91 -54.13 -5.77
CA ASN A 29 26.98 -53.57 -4.41
C ASN A 29 27.37 -52.09 -4.41
N ASN A 30 28.27 -51.68 -5.30
CA ASN A 30 28.64 -50.25 -5.49
C ASN A 30 27.46 -49.44 -6.00
N ILE A 31 26.67 -49.97 -6.94
CA ILE A 31 25.46 -49.32 -7.44
C ILE A 31 24.42 -49.14 -6.32
N ILE A 32 24.23 -50.16 -5.48
CA ILE A 32 23.31 -50.11 -4.32
C ILE A 32 23.80 -49.05 -3.31
N LYS A 33 25.11 -49.03 -2.98
CA LYS A 33 25.69 -48.03 -2.10
C LYS A 33 25.54 -46.61 -2.68
N MET A 34 25.80 -46.42 -3.96
CA MET A 34 25.57 -45.14 -4.61
C MET A 34 24.11 -44.71 -4.59
N LYS A 35 23.15 -45.62 -4.87
CA LYS A 35 21.72 -45.29 -4.74
C LYS A 35 21.31 -44.91 -3.31
N LYS A 36 21.87 -45.56 -2.30
CA LYS A 36 21.65 -45.17 -0.88
C LYS A 36 22.24 -43.82 -0.56
N ILE A 37 23.45 -43.52 -1.01
CA ILE A 37 24.12 -42.22 -0.82
C ILE A 37 23.34 -41.11 -1.51
N ILE A 38 22.88 -41.33 -2.73
CA ILE A 38 22.05 -40.37 -3.49
C ILE A 38 20.73 -40.10 -2.75
N LYS A 39 20.06 -41.14 -2.22
CA LYS A 39 18.83 -40.97 -1.41
C LYS A 39 19.10 -40.17 -0.12
N ILE A 40 20.22 -40.39 0.55
CA ILE A 40 20.60 -39.64 1.75
C ILE A 40 20.91 -38.18 1.39
N ILE A 41 21.64 -37.93 0.31
CA ILE A 41 21.91 -36.57 -0.18
C ILE A 41 20.62 -35.87 -0.57
N LEU A 42 19.68 -36.54 -1.27
CA LEU A 42 18.37 -36.01 -1.62
C LEU A 42 17.52 -35.69 -0.39
N LEU A 43 17.56 -36.56 0.63
CA LEU A 43 16.85 -36.36 1.90
C LEU A 43 17.42 -35.19 2.70
N LEU A 44 18.73 -34.99 2.67
CA LEU A 44 19.43 -33.87 3.33
C LEU A 44 19.29 -32.55 2.54
N ALA A 45 19.12 -32.62 1.23
CA ALA A 45 18.90 -31.45 0.39
C ALA A 45 17.45 -30.94 0.44
N LEU A 46 16.48 -31.82 0.77
CA LEU A 46 15.06 -31.48 0.84
C LEU A 46 14.76 -30.31 1.84
N PRO A 47 15.26 -30.30 3.09
CA PRO A 47 15.05 -29.18 4.00
C PRO A 47 15.73 -27.88 3.52
N PHE A 48 16.82 -27.96 2.75
CA PHE A 48 17.48 -26.80 2.16
C PHE A 48 16.66 -26.15 1.03
N LEU A 49 15.91 -26.95 0.28
CA LEU A 49 14.98 -26.47 -0.74
C LEU A 49 13.69 -25.88 -0.14
N VAL A 50 13.30 -26.31 1.07
CA VAL A 50 12.09 -25.79 1.77
C VAL A 50 12.42 -24.57 2.63
N SER A 51 13.67 -24.34 2.99
CA SER A 51 14.11 -23.11 3.62
C SER A 51 14.27 -21.99 2.58
N THR A 52 13.29 -21.84 1.67
CA THR A 52 13.06 -20.58 0.98
C THR A 52 12.75 -19.58 2.07
N GLY A 53 13.75 -18.76 2.39
CA GLY A 53 13.61 -17.69 3.35
C GLY A 53 12.29 -16.99 3.09
N LYS A 54 11.51 -16.76 4.13
CA LYS A 54 10.41 -15.81 4.05
C LYS A 54 11.04 -14.55 3.47
N ILE A 55 10.83 -14.35 2.18
CA ILE A 55 11.03 -13.04 1.58
C ILE A 55 10.05 -12.19 2.39
N PHE A 56 10.55 -11.46 3.37
CA PHE A 56 9.80 -10.37 3.96
C PHE A 56 9.60 -9.41 2.79
N ALA A 57 8.52 -9.60 2.05
CA ALA A 57 8.02 -8.56 1.19
C ALA A 57 7.77 -7.41 2.15
N ASP A 58 8.57 -6.36 2.01
CA ASP A 58 8.44 -5.14 2.79
C ASP A 58 6.99 -4.70 2.61
N GLU A 59 6.17 -4.86 3.66
CA GLU A 59 4.72 -4.69 3.57
C GLU A 59 4.47 -3.21 3.31
N LYS A 60 4.16 -2.88 2.07
CA LYS A 60 3.92 -1.50 1.65
C LYS A 60 2.72 -0.93 2.38
N ILE A 61 2.88 0.25 2.92
CA ILE A 61 1.81 1.05 3.48
C ILE A 61 0.95 1.57 2.32
N LYS A 62 -0.20 0.93 2.12
CA LYS A 62 -1.14 1.31 1.07
C LYS A 62 -2.06 2.43 1.56
N ILE A 63 -2.09 3.53 0.82
CA ILE A 63 -2.96 4.68 1.09
C ILE A 63 -3.87 4.88 -0.13
N GLY A 64 -5.18 4.91 0.09
CA GLY A 64 -6.15 5.21 -0.95
C GLY A 64 -6.14 6.70 -1.31
N LEU A 65 -6.37 7.02 -2.57
CA LEU A 65 -6.55 8.39 -3.04
C LEU A 65 -7.88 8.47 -3.78
N LEU A 66 -8.90 9.05 -3.14
CA LEU A 66 -10.28 9.11 -3.62
C LEU A 66 -10.57 10.49 -4.19
N VAL A 67 -10.45 10.62 -5.52
CA VAL A 67 -10.53 11.91 -6.22
C VAL A 67 -11.34 11.77 -7.51
N PRO A 68 -11.93 12.85 -8.05
CA PRO A 68 -12.65 12.80 -9.31
C PRO A 68 -11.64 12.68 -10.47
N ILE A 69 -11.49 11.48 -11.03
CA ILE A 69 -10.61 11.24 -12.18
C ILE A 69 -11.38 11.51 -13.47
N THR A 70 -12.67 11.21 -13.47
CA THR A 70 -13.56 11.48 -14.62
C THR A 70 -14.66 12.50 -14.27
N GLY A 71 -15.40 12.94 -15.28
CA GLY A 71 -16.53 13.86 -15.14
C GLY A 71 -16.12 15.33 -15.04
N LYS A 72 -17.06 16.17 -14.61
CA LYS A 72 -16.95 17.65 -14.65
C LYS A 72 -15.75 18.21 -13.88
N ASN A 73 -15.28 17.52 -12.83
CA ASN A 73 -14.22 18.02 -11.97
C ASN A 73 -12.92 17.22 -12.11
N SER A 74 -12.72 16.54 -13.25
CA SER A 74 -11.56 15.70 -13.49
C SER A 74 -10.22 16.46 -13.42
N GLU A 75 -10.18 17.71 -13.83
CA GLU A 75 -8.96 18.54 -13.73
C GLU A 75 -8.48 18.70 -12.28
N ILE A 76 -9.41 18.84 -11.34
CA ILE A 76 -9.07 18.91 -9.90
C ILE A 76 -8.47 17.59 -9.45
N GLY A 77 -9.10 16.47 -9.78
CA GLY A 77 -8.61 15.14 -9.42
C GLY A 77 -7.23 14.84 -9.98
N LEU A 78 -7.02 15.13 -11.26
CA LEU A 78 -5.72 14.95 -11.92
C LEU A 78 -4.64 15.83 -11.29
N SER A 79 -4.98 17.08 -10.91
CA SER A 79 -4.06 17.97 -10.20
C SER A 79 -3.66 17.43 -8.83
N ILE A 80 -4.60 16.86 -8.09
CA ILE A 80 -4.34 16.22 -6.79
C ILE A 80 -3.46 14.98 -6.97
N ILE A 81 -3.69 14.14 -7.99
CA ILE A 81 -2.84 12.99 -8.30
C ILE A 81 -1.41 13.45 -8.59
N LYS A 82 -1.22 14.50 -9.40
CA LYS A 82 0.10 15.06 -9.68
C LYS A 82 0.78 15.57 -8.42
N ALA A 83 0.07 16.32 -7.58
CA ALA A 83 0.58 16.83 -6.31
C ALA A 83 0.97 15.68 -5.34
N THR A 84 0.15 14.64 -5.26
CA THR A 84 0.43 13.47 -4.44
C THR A 84 1.69 12.74 -4.92
N ARG A 85 1.87 12.56 -6.23
CA ARG A 85 3.10 11.98 -6.80
C ARG A 85 4.34 12.80 -6.46
N LEU A 86 4.26 14.12 -6.57
CA LEU A 86 5.37 15.00 -6.19
C LEU A 86 5.71 14.88 -4.70
N ALA A 87 4.69 14.81 -3.83
CA ALA A 87 4.87 14.63 -2.40
C ALA A 87 5.55 13.29 -2.07
N ILE A 88 5.11 12.19 -2.67
CA ILE A 88 5.71 10.85 -2.48
C ILE A 88 7.16 10.83 -2.97
N ASN A 89 7.43 11.42 -4.14
CA ASN A 89 8.80 11.53 -4.65
C ASN A 89 9.70 12.31 -3.68
N LYS A 90 9.18 13.38 -3.07
CA LYS A 90 9.92 14.17 -2.09
C LYS A 90 10.16 13.42 -0.78
N ILE A 91 9.19 12.62 -0.34
CA ILE A 91 9.32 11.74 0.84
C ILE A 91 10.38 10.67 0.60
N ASN A 92 10.53 10.21 -0.64
CA ASN A 92 11.50 9.19 -1.08
C ASN A 92 11.45 7.91 -0.22
N ASN A 93 10.24 7.44 0.09
CA ASN A 93 10.01 6.22 0.85
C ASN A 93 9.31 5.18 -0.03
N SER A 94 10.03 4.12 -0.41
CA SER A 94 9.52 3.04 -1.27
C SER A 94 8.45 2.18 -0.60
N SER A 95 8.33 2.25 0.73
CA SER A 95 7.31 1.52 1.49
C SER A 95 5.91 2.13 1.40
N ILE A 96 5.75 3.33 0.81
CA ILE A 96 4.45 3.98 0.65
C ILE A 96 3.94 3.77 -0.78
N GLU A 97 2.73 3.25 -0.90
CA GLU A 97 2.02 3.05 -2.16
C GLU A 97 0.70 3.81 -2.17
N ILE A 98 0.48 4.67 -3.16
CA ILE A 98 -0.77 5.39 -3.35
C ILE A 98 -1.64 4.68 -4.38
N ILE A 99 -2.88 4.38 -4.00
CA ILE A 99 -3.85 3.69 -4.85
C ILE A 99 -4.99 4.67 -5.19
N PRO A 100 -4.98 5.27 -6.39
CA PRO A 100 -6.04 6.19 -6.80
C PRO A 100 -7.30 5.43 -7.17
N ARG A 101 -8.47 6.03 -6.84
CA ARG A 101 -9.80 5.58 -7.24
C ARG A 101 -10.64 6.77 -7.65
N ASP A 102 -11.46 6.56 -8.65
CA ASP A 102 -12.32 7.60 -9.22
C ASP A 102 -13.59 7.77 -8.38
N SER A 103 -13.81 8.97 -7.86
CA SER A 103 -15.03 9.33 -7.15
C SER A 103 -16.16 9.79 -8.08
N GLU A 104 -15.91 9.92 -9.38
CA GLU A 104 -16.85 10.39 -10.43
C GLU A 104 -17.57 11.69 -10.07
N SER A 105 -17.06 12.46 -9.11
CA SER A 105 -17.69 13.66 -8.56
C SER A 105 -19.11 13.43 -7.98
N SER A 106 -19.46 12.17 -7.67
CA SER A 106 -20.78 11.78 -7.16
C SER A 106 -20.67 11.03 -5.82
N PRO A 107 -21.70 11.11 -4.94
CA PRO A 107 -21.72 10.33 -3.71
C PRO A 107 -21.68 8.81 -3.96
N GLU A 108 -22.43 8.33 -4.95
CA GLU A 108 -22.53 6.91 -5.29
C GLU A 108 -21.22 6.36 -5.84
N GLY A 109 -20.58 7.09 -6.78
CA GLY A 109 -19.25 6.74 -7.30
C GLY A 109 -18.19 6.75 -6.20
N THR A 110 -18.27 7.73 -5.30
CA THR A 110 -17.38 7.81 -4.14
C THR A 110 -17.53 6.61 -3.21
N LEU A 111 -18.76 6.21 -2.89
CA LEU A 111 -19.02 5.05 -2.04
C LEU A 111 -18.52 3.75 -2.69
N ARG A 112 -18.78 3.56 -3.99
CA ARG A 112 -18.30 2.39 -4.74
C ARG A 112 -16.79 2.31 -4.69
N ALA A 113 -16.10 3.38 -5.04
CA ALA A 113 -14.65 3.46 -5.03
C ALA A 113 -14.05 3.28 -3.62
N ALA A 114 -14.73 3.78 -2.58
CA ALA A 114 -14.31 3.57 -1.19
C ALA A 114 -14.44 2.10 -0.75
N LYS A 115 -15.50 1.39 -1.20
CA LYS A 115 -15.64 -0.06 -0.96
C LYS A 115 -14.54 -0.85 -1.64
N GLU A 116 -14.18 -0.53 -2.88
CA GLU A 116 -13.04 -1.17 -3.56
C GLU A 116 -11.73 -0.99 -2.78
N LEU A 117 -11.50 0.21 -2.20
CA LEU A 117 -10.34 0.45 -1.35
C LEU A 117 -10.39 -0.37 -0.06
N ALA A 118 -11.60 -0.54 0.53
CA ALA A 118 -11.80 -1.40 1.70
C ALA A 118 -11.46 -2.86 1.41
N ASP A 119 -11.91 -3.39 0.27
CA ASP A 119 -11.67 -4.77 -0.18
C ASP A 119 -10.17 -5.04 -0.42
N LEU A 120 -9.39 -4.01 -0.78
CA LEU A 120 -7.93 -4.05 -0.86
C LEU A 120 -7.24 -3.95 0.50
N GLY A 121 -7.99 -3.90 1.60
CA GLY A 121 -7.47 -3.81 2.96
C GLY A 121 -6.93 -2.43 3.35
N ILE A 122 -7.23 -1.39 2.58
CA ILE A 122 -6.75 -0.03 2.84
C ILE A 122 -7.46 0.55 4.05
N LYS A 123 -6.70 1.14 4.97
CA LYS A 123 -7.20 1.71 6.23
C LYS A 123 -7.23 3.25 6.22
N ILE A 124 -6.45 3.88 5.36
CA ILE A 124 -6.34 5.34 5.26
C ILE A 124 -6.61 5.75 3.82
N VAL A 125 -7.52 6.70 3.65
CA VAL A 125 -7.92 7.23 2.34
C VAL A 125 -7.82 8.75 2.38
N ILE A 126 -7.07 9.33 1.44
CA ILE A 126 -7.03 10.78 1.19
C ILE A 126 -8.16 11.12 0.22
N GLY A 127 -9.02 12.04 0.62
CA GLY A 127 -10.26 12.36 -0.08
C GLY A 127 -11.50 11.93 0.73
N PRO A 128 -12.70 12.15 0.18
CA PRO A 128 -13.01 12.83 -1.08
C PRO A 128 -12.75 14.35 -1.04
N VAL A 129 -12.87 14.97 -2.21
CA VAL A 129 -12.63 16.42 -2.38
C VAL A 129 -13.87 17.24 -1.99
N PHE A 130 -15.05 16.79 -2.36
CA PHE A 130 -16.29 17.53 -2.22
C PHE A 130 -17.10 17.04 -1.00
N ASN A 131 -17.67 17.99 -0.26
CA ASN A 131 -18.47 17.70 0.93
C ASN A 131 -19.65 16.75 0.64
N LYS A 132 -20.35 16.95 -0.47
CA LYS A 132 -21.48 16.07 -0.86
C LYS A 132 -21.07 14.60 -1.01
N ASN A 133 -19.82 14.34 -1.34
CA ASN A 133 -19.28 13.01 -1.54
C ASN A 133 -18.91 12.29 -0.22
N LEU A 134 -19.10 12.96 0.92
CA LEU A 134 -18.95 12.32 2.25
C LEU A 134 -20.18 11.47 2.62
N ALA A 135 -21.30 11.62 1.90
CA ALA A 135 -22.47 10.83 2.14
C ALA A 135 -22.14 9.33 2.10
N TYR A 136 -22.68 8.58 3.06
CA TYR A 136 -22.53 7.11 3.21
C TYR A 136 -21.12 6.61 3.58
N LEU A 137 -20.09 7.46 3.68
CA LEU A 137 -18.75 7.02 4.05
C LEU A 137 -18.61 6.69 5.55
N ASP A 138 -19.52 7.17 6.37
CA ASP A 138 -19.63 6.84 7.78
C ASP A 138 -19.95 5.36 8.03
N GLU A 139 -20.56 4.67 7.08
CA GLU A 139 -20.81 3.23 7.14
C GLU A 139 -19.53 2.39 7.05
N LEU A 140 -18.45 2.95 6.47
CA LEU A 140 -17.16 2.29 6.28
C LEU A 140 -16.24 2.49 7.48
N THR A 141 -16.62 2.01 8.64
CA THR A 141 -15.92 2.21 9.92
C THR A 141 -14.48 1.67 9.96
N GLY A 142 -14.13 0.75 9.05
CA GLY A 142 -12.80 0.19 8.92
C GLY A 142 -11.78 1.10 8.22
N ILE A 143 -12.22 2.24 7.65
CA ILE A 143 -11.39 3.20 6.91
C ILE A 143 -11.44 4.55 7.60
N THR A 144 -10.30 5.23 7.69
CA THR A 144 -10.21 6.64 8.06
C THR A 144 -10.05 7.48 6.80
N PHE A 145 -11.00 8.40 6.57
CA PHE A 145 -10.98 9.31 5.44
C PHE A 145 -10.39 10.67 5.85
N LEU A 146 -9.34 11.11 5.16
CA LEU A 146 -8.79 12.46 5.25
C LEU A 146 -9.46 13.32 4.17
N SER A 147 -10.65 13.83 4.45
CA SER A 147 -11.43 14.62 3.51
C SER A 147 -10.75 15.95 3.17
N LEU A 148 -10.68 16.27 1.88
CA LEU A 148 -10.11 17.53 1.38
C LEU A 148 -11.14 18.66 1.28
N THR A 149 -12.36 18.43 1.77
CA THR A 149 -13.41 19.45 1.75
C THR A 149 -13.04 20.67 2.59
N ASN A 150 -13.45 21.83 2.12
CA ASN A 150 -13.32 23.10 2.84
C ASN A 150 -14.50 23.37 3.81
N LYS A 151 -15.52 22.50 3.86
CA LYS A 151 -16.64 22.63 4.78
C LYS A 151 -16.35 21.94 6.11
N ASN A 152 -16.81 22.56 7.19
CA ASN A 152 -16.63 22.07 8.54
C ASN A 152 -18.02 21.65 9.10
N GLU A 153 -18.64 20.68 8.43
CA GLU A 153 -19.88 20.08 8.87
C GLU A 153 -19.60 18.91 9.82
N ASN A 154 -20.58 18.54 10.63
CA ASN A 154 -20.45 17.40 11.53
C ASN A 154 -20.11 16.15 10.72
N THR A 155 -18.96 15.59 11.02
CA THR A 155 -18.45 14.38 10.37
C THR A 155 -18.48 13.24 11.35
N SER A 156 -18.65 12.04 10.84
CA SER A 156 -18.53 10.83 11.64
C SER A 156 -17.09 10.61 12.12
N LYS A 157 -16.92 9.71 13.09
CA LYS A 157 -15.64 9.46 13.76
C LYS A 157 -14.53 9.01 12.81
N ASN A 158 -14.88 8.43 11.68
CA ASN A 158 -13.95 7.92 10.67
C ASN A 158 -13.62 8.95 9.57
N ILE A 159 -14.14 10.21 9.67
CA ILE A 159 -13.87 11.27 8.70
C ILE A 159 -13.17 12.44 9.39
N ILE A 160 -11.96 12.76 8.94
CA ILE A 160 -11.15 13.87 9.40
C ILE A 160 -11.10 14.93 8.30
N ASN A 161 -11.55 16.15 8.59
CA ASN A 161 -11.46 17.26 7.65
C ASN A 161 -10.03 17.81 7.62
N ALA A 162 -9.31 17.54 6.53
CA ALA A 162 -7.96 18.03 6.26
C ALA A 162 -7.94 19.27 5.34
N GLY A 163 -9.09 19.65 4.78
CA GLY A 163 -9.20 20.79 3.88
C GLY A 163 -9.07 22.13 4.60
N ILE A 164 -8.61 23.13 3.85
CA ILE A 164 -8.49 24.51 4.37
C ILE A 164 -9.88 25.17 4.35
N ASN A 165 -10.45 25.38 5.53
CA ASN A 165 -11.75 26.04 5.70
C ASN A 165 -11.62 27.46 6.23
N ALA A 166 -12.73 28.21 6.26
CA ALA A 166 -12.75 29.59 6.73
C ALA A 166 -12.20 29.77 8.15
N THR A 167 -12.48 28.82 9.05
CA THR A 167 -11.98 28.86 10.44
C THR A 167 -10.46 28.70 10.50
N SER A 168 -9.88 27.76 9.74
CA SER A 168 -8.43 27.56 9.70
C SER A 168 -7.70 28.75 9.11
N GLN A 169 -8.26 29.38 8.06
CA GLN A 169 -7.74 30.61 7.47
C GLN A 169 -7.74 31.75 8.47
N LEU A 170 -8.87 31.95 9.18
CA LEU A 170 -8.97 33.02 10.17
C LEU A 170 -8.07 32.78 11.39
N ASN A 171 -7.82 31.55 11.78
CA ASN A 171 -6.85 31.26 12.82
C ASN A 171 -5.42 31.65 12.40
N ALA A 172 -5.06 31.41 11.12
CA ALA A 172 -3.77 31.85 10.59
C ALA A 172 -3.67 33.38 10.55
N ILE A 173 -4.73 34.08 10.09
CA ILE A 173 -4.83 35.55 10.11
C ILE A 173 -4.73 36.07 11.51
N LYS A 174 -5.44 35.48 12.48
CA LYS A 174 -5.37 35.86 13.90
C LYS A 174 -3.97 35.73 14.46
N LYS A 175 -3.25 34.64 14.13
CA LYS A 175 -1.85 34.48 14.55
C LYS A 175 -0.99 35.61 13.97
N PHE A 176 -1.14 35.91 12.68
CA PHE A 176 -0.43 37.00 12.01
C PHE A 176 -0.70 38.36 12.65
N ILE A 177 -1.98 38.69 12.90
CA ILE A 177 -2.40 39.93 13.58
C ILE A 177 -1.73 40.06 14.96
N LYS A 178 -1.73 38.97 15.74
CA LYS A 178 -1.11 38.94 17.06
C LYS A 178 0.41 39.12 17.00
N THR A 179 1.07 38.39 16.09
CA THR A 179 2.54 38.43 15.95
C THR A 179 3.03 39.83 15.51
N ASN A 180 2.25 40.54 14.68
CA ASN A 180 2.61 41.86 14.14
C ASN A 180 1.93 43.01 14.91
N GLU A 181 1.32 42.75 16.06
CA GLU A 181 0.66 43.75 16.93
C GLU A 181 -0.37 44.64 16.19
N ILE A 182 -1.06 44.09 15.18
CA ILE A 182 -2.04 44.83 14.37
C ILE A 182 -3.26 45.16 15.22
N LYS A 183 -3.53 46.44 15.43
CA LYS A 183 -4.63 46.93 16.29
C LYS A 183 -5.96 47.10 15.57
N LYS A 184 -5.93 47.26 14.24
CA LYS A 184 -7.12 47.60 13.44
C LYS A 184 -7.20 46.64 12.22
N THR A 185 -8.32 45.95 12.06
CA THR A 185 -8.54 44.97 10.97
C THR A 185 -9.87 45.28 10.29
N ILE A 186 -9.86 45.24 8.98
CA ILE A 186 -11.04 45.33 8.12
C ILE A 186 -11.12 44.04 7.32
N PHE A 187 -12.31 43.44 7.23
CA PHE A 187 -12.56 42.28 6.36
C PHE A 187 -13.28 42.68 5.09
N LEU A 188 -12.88 42.09 4.00
CA LEU A 188 -13.61 42.09 2.72
C LEU A 188 -14.16 40.70 2.51
N THR A 189 -15.46 40.55 2.54
CA THR A 189 -16.15 39.26 2.40
C THR A 189 -16.86 39.20 1.06
N PRO A 190 -16.57 38.22 0.18
CA PRO A 190 -17.26 38.08 -1.09
C PRO A 190 -18.72 37.65 -0.90
N ASP A 191 -19.60 38.16 -1.75
CA ASP A 191 -21.01 37.73 -1.77
C ASP A 191 -21.18 36.45 -2.60
N VAL A 192 -20.87 35.35 -2.00
CA VAL A 192 -20.85 34.00 -2.59
C VAL A 192 -21.66 33.04 -1.73
N SER A 193 -21.95 31.86 -2.28
CA SER A 193 -22.78 30.85 -1.61
C SER A 193 -22.30 30.43 -0.22
N TYR A 194 -20.99 30.51 0.07
CA TYR A 194 -20.39 30.19 1.37
C TYR A 194 -20.13 31.42 2.27
N LYS A 195 -20.73 32.58 1.94
CA LYS A 195 -20.61 33.80 2.74
C LYS A 195 -20.98 33.60 4.20
N LYS A 196 -22.04 32.82 4.46
CA LYS A 196 -22.49 32.55 5.83
C LYS A 196 -21.43 31.87 6.68
N GLU A 197 -20.70 30.92 6.12
CA GLU A 197 -19.60 30.22 6.79
C GLU A 197 -18.45 31.17 7.11
N ILE A 198 -18.12 32.08 6.19
CA ILE A 198 -17.08 33.10 6.38
C ILE A 198 -17.49 34.02 7.54
N ILE A 199 -18.70 34.57 7.52
CA ILE A 199 -19.22 35.46 8.56
C ILE A 199 -19.22 34.76 9.93
N LYS A 200 -19.68 33.51 9.99
CA LYS A 200 -19.64 32.71 11.21
C LYS A 200 -18.20 32.50 11.72
N ALA A 201 -17.28 32.20 10.82
CA ALA A 201 -15.88 32.02 11.17
C ALA A 201 -15.24 33.32 11.65
N ILE A 202 -15.55 34.45 11.01
CA ILE A 202 -15.13 35.79 11.46
C ILE A 202 -15.63 36.07 12.88
N SER A 203 -16.91 35.86 13.13
CA SER A 203 -17.51 36.06 14.48
C SER A 203 -16.82 35.19 15.55
N ASN A 204 -16.56 33.92 15.24
CA ASN A 204 -15.91 32.98 16.16
C ASN A 204 -14.42 33.25 16.38
N SER A 205 -13.77 33.96 15.46
CA SER A 205 -12.32 34.19 15.50
C SER A 205 -11.88 35.08 16.67
N LYS A 206 -12.80 35.90 17.22
CA LYS A 206 -12.52 36.92 18.25
C LYS A 206 -11.45 37.93 17.78
N ILE A 207 -11.28 38.14 16.49
CA ILE A 207 -10.42 39.18 15.94
C ILE A 207 -11.15 40.52 16.14
N LYS A 208 -10.43 41.54 16.62
CA LYS A 208 -11.01 42.90 16.76
C LYS A 208 -11.14 43.54 15.38
N ILE A 209 -12.38 43.56 14.87
CA ILE A 209 -12.74 44.05 13.56
C ILE A 209 -13.37 45.42 13.69
N ILE A 210 -12.93 46.37 12.84
CA ILE A 210 -13.53 47.70 12.75
C ILE A 210 -14.75 47.66 11.84
N LYS A 211 -14.63 47.00 10.68
CA LYS A 211 -15.70 46.90 9.69
C LYS A 211 -15.53 45.67 8.82
N ASN A 212 -16.64 45.07 8.44
CA ASN A 212 -16.70 44.03 7.41
C ASN A 212 -17.48 44.58 6.21
N TYR A 213 -16.86 44.63 5.06
CA TYR A 213 -17.49 44.97 3.81
C TYR A 213 -17.82 43.67 3.03
N ILE A 214 -19.00 43.70 2.38
CA ILE A 214 -19.44 42.63 1.50
C ILE A 214 -19.35 43.17 0.06
N TYR A 215 -18.77 42.44 -0.87
CA TYR A 215 -18.60 42.81 -2.28
C TYR A 215 -18.96 41.68 -3.22
#